data_66f5b13c51e30c1584e05d402236eb70
#
_entry.id   66f5b13c51e30c1584e05d402236eb70
#
_cell.length_a   1.000
_cell.length_b   1.000
_cell.length_c   1.000
_cell.angle_alpha   90.00
_cell.angle_beta   90.00
_cell.angle_gamma   90.00
#
_symmetry.space_group_name_H-M   'P 1'
#
loop_
_entity.id
_entity.type
_entity.pdbx_description
1 polymer ?
#
loop_
_entity_poly.entity_id
_entity_poly.type
_entity_poly.pdbx_seq_one_letter_code
_entity_poly.pdbx_strand_id
1 'polypeptide(L)'
;MDKEALTAWALANGWQMIAGCLSLTKPSAPKEAIVRMQLKATVVTVEVKKPAGKWEKAASQAYGKLVADEETGMPRGLGFEVIPGFTMLMRDNRDRQVFAKMTGG
;
A
#
# COMPACT_ATOMS: atom_id res chain seq x y z
N MET A 1 2.64 -0.68 15.36
CA MET A 1 1.39 -0.95 14.59
C MET A 1 1.38 -2.44 14.27
N ASP A 2 0.35 -3.15 14.68
CA ASP A 2 0.25 -4.58 14.38
C ASP A 2 -0.33 -4.84 12.99
N LYS A 3 -0.43 -6.12 12.64
CA LYS A 3 -0.91 -6.53 11.32
C LYS A 3 -2.33 -6.04 11.04
N GLU A 4 -3.22 -6.10 12.03
CA GLU A 4 -4.61 -5.65 11.88
C GLU A 4 -4.70 -4.14 11.67
N ALA A 5 -3.94 -3.37 12.45
CA ALA A 5 -3.91 -1.93 12.33
C ALA A 5 -3.35 -1.49 10.97
N LEU A 6 -2.30 -2.17 10.50
CA LEU A 6 -1.72 -1.90 9.18
C LEU A 6 -2.73 -2.19 8.07
N THR A 7 -3.41 -3.33 8.16
CA THR A 7 -4.44 -3.71 7.19
C THR A 7 -5.57 -2.68 7.15
N ALA A 8 -6.07 -2.27 8.32
CA ALA A 8 -7.14 -1.28 8.41
C ALA A 8 -6.71 0.07 7.81
N TRP A 9 -5.49 0.51 8.13
CA TRP A 9 -4.96 1.74 7.55
C TRP A 9 -4.91 1.66 6.02
N ALA A 10 -4.37 0.57 5.49
CA ALA A 10 -4.21 0.40 4.05
C ALA A 10 -5.57 0.42 3.33
N LEU A 11 -6.52 -0.37 3.81
CA LEU A 11 -7.86 -0.42 3.19
C LEU A 11 -8.59 0.93 3.26
N ALA A 12 -8.32 1.72 4.29
CA ALA A 12 -8.90 3.06 4.42
C ALA A 12 -8.20 4.10 3.54
N ASN A 13 -7.05 3.76 2.94
CA ASN A 13 -6.21 4.71 2.20
C ASN A 13 -5.92 4.28 0.77
N GLY A 14 -6.88 3.62 0.14
CA GLY A 14 -6.83 3.33 -1.28
C GLY A 14 -6.19 2.01 -1.67
N TRP A 15 -5.61 1.29 -0.71
CA TRP A 15 -5.09 -0.05 -0.98
C TRP A 15 -6.26 -1.03 -1.14
N GLN A 16 -6.06 -2.02 -1.99
CA GLN A 16 -7.07 -3.07 -2.18
C GLN A 16 -6.40 -4.44 -2.18
N MET A 17 -7.16 -5.46 -1.84
CA MET A 17 -6.64 -6.82 -1.83
C MET A 17 -6.62 -7.38 -3.25
N ILE A 18 -5.43 -7.71 -3.75
CA ILE A 18 -5.24 -8.32 -5.07
C ILE A 18 -4.34 -9.54 -4.88
N ALA A 19 -4.81 -10.71 -5.27
CA ALA A 19 -4.07 -11.96 -5.16
C ALA A 19 -3.50 -12.18 -3.75
N GLY A 20 -4.26 -11.82 -2.72
CA GLY A 20 -3.88 -12.01 -1.33
C GLY A 20 -2.94 -10.95 -0.77
N CYS A 21 -2.62 -9.91 -1.52
CA CYS A 21 -1.74 -8.82 -1.08
C CYS A 21 -2.44 -7.49 -1.12
N LEU A 22 -2.20 -6.66 -0.08
CA LEU A 22 -2.62 -5.27 -0.10
C LEU A 22 -1.82 -4.54 -1.17
N SER A 23 -2.51 -3.90 -2.13
CA SER A 23 -1.89 -3.38 -3.33
C SER A 23 -2.37 -1.99 -3.70
N LEU A 24 -1.46 -1.20 -4.29
CA LEU A 24 -1.79 0.02 -5.02
C LEU A 24 -1.70 -0.29 -6.51
N THR A 25 -2.62 0.24 -7.28
CA THR A 25 -2.72 -0.07 -8.71
C THR A 25 -2.39 1.15 -9.57
N LYS A 26 -2.04 0.89 -10.83
CA LYS A 26 -1.86 1.93 -11.82
C LYS A 26 -3.17 2.72 -11.99
N PRO A 27 -3.11 4.06 -12.06
CA PRO A 27 -4.33 4.85 -12.33
C PRO A 27 -5.03 4.46 -13.61
N SER A 28 -4.29 4.10 -14.66
CA SER A 28 -4.82 3.69 -15.95
C SER A 28 -5.22 2.22 -16.04
N ALA A 29 -4.87 1.42 -15.02
CA ALA A 29 -5.14 -0.01 -15.01
C ALA A 29 -5.52 -0.45 -13.59
N PRO A 30 -6.80 -0.30 -13.20
CA PRO A 30 -7.23 -0.48 -11.80
C PRO A 30 -7.11 -1.88 -11.24
N LYS A 31 -6.77 -2.86 -12.05
CA LYS A 31 -6.55 -4.24 -11.59
C LYS A 31 -5.08 -4.63 -11.64
N GLU A 32 -4.20 -3.72 -12.04
CA GLU A 32 -2.77 -4.01 -12.18
C GLU A 32 -2.00 -3.42 -10.99
N ALA A 33 -1.63 -4.31 -10.05
CA ALA A 33 -0.84 -3.92 -8.88
C ALA A 33 0.57 -3.52 -9.28
N ILE A 34 1.05 -2.39 -8.74
CA ILE A 34 2.42 -1.92 -8.98
C ILE A 34 3.22 -1.70 -7.69
N VAL A 35 2.54 -1.58 -6.56
CA VAL A 35 3.13 -1.63 -5.22
C VAL A 35 2.27 -2.57 -4.40
N ARG A 36 2.90 -3.45 -3.63
CA ARG A 36 2.16 -4.36 -2.76
C ARG A 36 2.86 -4.59 -1.44
N MET A 37 2.10 -4.96 -0.43
CA MET A 37 2.60 -5.39 0.87
C MET A 37 2.26 -6.85 1.08
N GLN A 38 3.27 -7.66 1.36
CA GLN A 38 3.06 -9.04 1.81
C GLN A 38 3.08 -9.05 3.33
N LEU A 39 1.95 -9.41 3.92
CA LEU A 39 1.77 -9.43 5.36
C LEU A 39 2.08 -10.83 5.89
N LYS A 40 3.32 -11.01 6.33
CA LYS A 40 3.76 -12.29 6.90
C LYS A 40 3.43 -12.33 8.40
N ALA A 41 3.76 -13.43 9.07
CA ALA A 41 3.39 -13.61 10.48
C ALA A 41 4.00 -12.53 11.39
N THR A 42 5.27 -12.18 11.20
CA THR A 42 5.98 -11.25 12.09
C THR A 42 6.52 -10.01 11.39
N VAL A 43 6.54 -10.00 10.06
CA VAL A 43 7.09 -8.89 9.28
C VAL A 43 6.18 -8.57 8.10
N VAL A 44 6.27 -7.35 7.61
CA VAL A 44 5.64 -6.92 6.37
C VAL A 44 6.75 -6.62 5.36
N THR A 45 6.55 -7.04 4.11
CA THR A 45 7.48 -6.78 3.01
C THR A 45 6.80 -5.92 1.97
N VAL A 46 7.42 -4.80 1.60
CA VAL A 46 6.93 -3.91 0.54
C VAL A 46 7.67 -4.25 -0.75
N GLU A 47 6.92 -4.45 -1.82
CA GLU A 47 7.47 -4.77 -3.12
C GLU A 47 6.95 -3.81 -4.18
N VAL A 48 7.79 -3.50 -5.15
CA VAL A 48 7.48 -2.61 -6.28
C VAL A 48 7.67 -3.39 -7.57
N LYS A 49 6.72 -3.26 -8.48
CA LYS A 49 6.80 -3.93 -9.78
C LYS A 49 7.67 -3.12 -10.72
N LYS A 50 8.70 -3.74 -11.28
CA LYS A 50 9.60 -3.13 -12.25
C LYS A 50 9.00 -3.15 -13.66
N PRO A 51 9.47 -2.30 -14.58
CA PRO A 51 8.96 -2.26 -15.96
C PRO A 51 9.00 -3.61 -16.67
N ALA A 52 9.98 -4.47 -16.33
CA ALA A 52 10.08 -5.82 -16.90
C ALA A 52 9.07 -6.80 -16.32
N GLY A 53 8.22 -6.38 -15.39
CA GLY A 53 7.17 -7.19 -14.78
C GLY A 53 7.60 -7.96 -13.53
N LYS A 54 8.84 -7.83 -13.11
CA LYS A 54 9.35 -8.49 -11.91
C LYS A 54 9.08 -7.64 -10.66
N TRP A 55 8.77 -8.30 -9.56
CA TRP A 55 8.63 -7.65 -8.26
C TRP A 55 10.00 -7.54 -7.59
N GLU A 56 10.28 -6.37 -7.03
CA GLU A 56 11.52 -6.10 -6.31
C GLU A 56 11.19 -5.63 -4.90
N LYS A 57 11.86 -6.21 -3.90
CA LYS A 57 11.67 -5.82 -2.51
C LYS A 57 12.21 -4.41 -2.30
N ALA A 58 11.35 -3.52 -1.81
CA ALA A 58 11.75 -2.15 -1.44
C ALA A 58 12.13 -2.07 0.03
N ALA A 59 11.39 -2.76 0.91
CA ALA A 59 11.63 -2.75 2.34
C ALA A 59 10.99 -3.95 3.02
N SER A 60 11.47 -4.27 4.21
CA SER A 60 10.85 -5.26 5.08
C SER A 60 11.02 -4.79 6.52
N GLN A 61 9.97 -4.92 7.34
CA GLN A 61 10.01 -4.44 8.71
C GLN A 61 9.10 -5.28 9.61
N ALA A 62 9.54 -5.48 10.85
CA ALA A 62 8.71 -6.11 11.87
C ALA A 62 7.56 -5.17 12.25
N TYR A 63 6.37 -5.74 12.49
CA TYR A 63 5.21 -4.92 12.86
C TYR A 63 5.46 -4.07 14.09
N GLY A 64 6.17 -4.59 15.08
CA GLY A 64 6.45 -3.86 16.31
C GLY A 64 7.32 -2.63 16.13
N LYS A 65 7.99 -2.51 14.99
CA LYS A 65 8.81 -1.33 14.68
C LYS A 65 8.09 -0.31 13.80
N LEU A 66 6.86 -0.58 13.39
CA LEU A 66 6.08 0.35 12.61
C LEU A 66 5.38 1.35 13.54
N VAL A 67 5.60 2.62 13.28
CA VAL A 67 5.01 3.71 14.05
C VAL A 67 4.12 4.53 13.13
N ALA A 68 2.88 4.75 13.53
CA ALA A 68 1.97 5.59 12.77
C ALA A 68 2.36 7.06 12.89
N ASP A 69 2.41 7.77 11.77
CA ASP A 69 2.60 9.21 11.77
C ASP A 69 1.45 9.88 12.51
N GLU A 70 1.75 10.83 13.41
CA GLU A 70 0.74 11.48 14.24
C GLU A 70 -0.27 12.30 13.43
N GLU A 71 0.14 12.88 12.31
CA GLU A 71 -0.72 13.72 11.49
C GLU A 71 -1.50 12.92 10.45
N THR A 72 -0.85 12.00 9.77
CA THR A 72 -1.41 11.29 8.62
C THR A 72 -1.86 9.87 8.94
N GLY A 73 -1.39 9.29 10.05
CA GLY A 73 -1.62 7.89 10.36
C GLY A 73 -0.80 6.93 9.51
N MET A 74 -0.01 7.44 8.57
CA MET A 74 0.76 6.61 7.67
C MET A 74 1.87 5.88 8.42
N PRO A 75 2.06 4.57 8.18
CA PRO A 75 3.13 3.84 8.87
C PRO A 75 4.51 4.29 8.40
N ARG A 76 5.39 4.52 9.36
CA ARG A 76 6.79 4.81 9.11
C ARG A 76 7.59 3.51 9.17
N GLY A 77 8.68 3.44 8.42
CA GLY A 77 9.57 2.28 8.44
C GLY A 77 9.37 1.30 7.31
N LEU A 78 8.45 1.60 6.37
CA LEU A 78 8.19 0.74 5.22
C LEU A 78 8.85 1.22 3.92
N GLY A 79 9.67 2.27 3.99
CA GLY A 79 10.41 2.75 2.82
C GLY A 79 9.56 3.40 1.75
N PHE A 80 8.34 3.83 2.08
CA PHE A 80 7.45 4.47 1.11
C PHE A 80 8.06 5.75 0.52
N GLU A 81 8.84 6.47 1.31
CA GLU A 81 9.47 7.73 0.91
C GLU A 81 10.51 7.57 -0.18
N VAL A 82 11.05 6.36 -0.38
CA VAL A 82 12.04 6.10 -1.43
C VAL A 82 11.42 5.51 -2.69
N ILE A 83 10.11 5.27 -2.71
CA ILE A 83 9.40 4.79 -3.89
C ILE A 83 9.01 5.99 -4.75
N PRO A 84 9.54 6.10 -5.99
CA PRO A 84 9.23 7.25 -6.85
C PRO A 84 7.73 7.38 -7.09
N GLY A 85 7.19 8.59 -6.88
CA GLY A 85 5.78 8.88 -7.14
C GLY A 85 4.80 8.24 -6.18
N PHE A 86 5.26 7.70 -5.04
CA PHE A 86 4.40 6.98 -4.11
C PHE A 86 3.24 7.83 -3.57
N THR A 87 3.52 9.07 -3.21
CA THR A 87 2.49 9.97 -2.66
C THR A 87 1.36 10.20 -3.66
N MET A 88 1.71 10.45 -4.92
CA MET A 88 0.71 10.62 -5.98
C MET A 88 -0.05 9.33 -6.25
N LEU A 89 0.65 8.23 -6.28
CA LEU A 89 0.04 6.92 -6.51
C LEU A 89 -0.99 6.60 -5.43
N MET A 90 -0.64 6.81 -4.17
CA MET A 90 -1.57 6.55 -3.06
C MET A 90 -2.76 7.49 -3.11
N ARG A 91 -2.53 8.78 -3.42
CA ARG A 91 -3.60 9.75 -3.58
C ARG A 91 -4.57 9.34 -4.69
N ASP A 92 -4.05 8.93 -5.84
CA ASP A 92 -4.89 8.51 -6.96
C ASP A 92 -5.73 7.28 -6.60
N ASN A 93 -5.15 6.35 -5.87
CA ASN A 93 -5.90 5.17 -5.41
C ASN A 93 -6.97 5.55 -4.38
N ARG A 94 -6.69 6.48 -3.46
CA ARG A 94 -7.69 6.99 -2.51
C ARG A 94 -8.83 7.71 -3.22
N ASP A 95 -8.51 8.55 -4.20
CA ASP A 95 -9.52 9.29 -4.95
C ASP A 95 -10.44 8.35 -5.69
N ARG A 96 -9.90 7.31 -6.30
CA ARG A 96 -10.68 6.29 -6.98
C ARG A 96 -11.59 5.54 -6.00
N GLN A 97 -11.10 5.24 -4.82
CA GLN A 97 -11.86 4.57 -3.77
C GLN A 97 -13.05 5.43 -3.31
N VAL A 98 -12.80 6.71 -3.08
CA VAL A 98 -13.85 7.67 -2.69
C VAL A 98 -14.88 7.81 -3.81
N PHE A 99 -14.42 7.95 -5.05
CA PHE A 99 -15.29 8.08 -6.21
C PHE A 99 -16.21 6.86 -6.36
N ALA A 100 -15.68 5.66 -6.18
CA ALA A 100 -16.48 4.44 -6.25
C ALA A 100 -17.59 4.41 -5.19
N LYS A 101 -17.30 4.87 -3.98
CA LYS A 101 -18.29 4.96 -2.91
C LYS A 101 -19.37 6.00 -3.22
N MET A 102 -18.98 7.14 -3.80
CA MET A 102 -19.91 8.22 -4.15
C MET A 102 -20.86 7.81 -5.27
N THR A 103 -20.44 6.95 -6.18
CA THR A 103 -21.27 6.48 -7.29
C THR A 103 -22.07 5.22 -6.95
N GLY A 104 -22.01 4.77 -5.70
CA GLY A 104 -22.74 3.58 -5.26
C GLY A 104 -22.14 2.27 -5.71
N GLY A 105 -20.90 2.34 -6.20
CA GLY A 105 -20.19 1.15 -6.69
C GLY A 105 -19.42 0.43 -5.63
#